data_4d0e303b9d7258a7402e4fecd4006234
#
_entry.id   4d0e303b9d7258a7402e4fecd4006234
#
_cell.length_a   1.000
_cell.length_b   1.000
_cell.length_c   1.000
_cell.angle_alpha   90.00
_cell.angle_beta   90.00
_cell.angle_gamma   90.00
#
_symmetry.space_group_name_H-M   'P 1'
#
loop_
_entity.id
_entity.type
_entity.pdbx_description
1 polymer ?
#
loop_
_entity_poly.entity_id
_entity_poly.type
_entity_poly.pdbx_seq_one_letter_code
_entity_poly.pdbx_strand_id
1 'polypeptide(L)'
;MRSRPVALLAATLLVFSVDCAEIDITYNLVPAEAQVPIGYAASIWESILVSDVPIKVLVTWAPLGNATLGVTFPNGRRDFAGAPVPQTWYPTALANALAGTELNTGENDFEFYLNASSDWYYGTDGATPNGQYDLVSVALHEMGHGLGFVGLSKKEGATGSLGLLLQSDFAPLITAFPWPQLDTLPGIFDRFLAHPQNGPLDFMENPGTVLGSAMTSNQLRFNGAFAMDANGGVEPRIYSPSVFALGSSCVHLNESSYPEGNPNELMTPFSSTGSANHWPGPLCLAIMRDIGWTIAPDVGLAEQDQHHRIGVSPNPVIDQLNLLVPFPRMRKATIIDAMGRTVETTGIINSIDLCLLPPGSYSLRVEGTGQIVRFMKQ
;
A
#
# COMPACT_ATOMS: atom_id res chain seq x y z
N MET A 1 5.88 67.48 -13.93
CA MET A 1 6.23 66.13 -13.43
C MET A 1 4.96 65.36 -13.12
N ARG A 2 4.59 64.41 -13.93
CA ARG A 2 3.39 63.56 -13.72
C ARG A 2 3.84 62.26 -13.09
N SER A 3 3.46 61.98 -11.86
CA SER A 3 3.69 60.72 -11.15
C SER A 3 2.79 59.62 -11.75
N ARG A 4 3.41 58.52 -12.20
CA ARG A 4 2.70 57.31 -12.60
C ARG A 4 2.38 56.46 -11.35
N PRO A 5 1.18 55.91 -11.19
CA PRO A 5 0.90 54.97 -10.11
C PRO A 5 1.55 53.62 -10.46
N VAL A 6 2.27 53.06 -9.50
CA VAL A 6 2.78 51.63 -9.54
C VAL A 6 1.62 50.76 -9.05
N ALA A 7 1.08 49.96 -9.94
CA ALA A 7 0.10 48.93 -9.57
C ALA A 7 0.82 47.77 -8.93
N LEU A 8 0.57 47.53 -7.65
CA LEU A 8 1.04 46.35 -6.92
C LEU A 8 0.14 45.15 -7.30
N LEU A 9 0.69 44.20 -8.07
CA LEU A 9 -0.01 42.97 -8.39
C LEU A 9 0.11 42.04 -7.15
N ALA A 10 -0.95 41.89 -6.39
CA ALA A 10 -1.01 40.88 -5.33
C ALA A 10 -1.21 39.50 -5.97
N ALA A 11 -0.16 38.71 -5.98
CA ALA A 11 -0.25 37.29 -6.34
C ALA A 11 -0.90 36.53 -5.17
N THR A 12 -2.16 36.15 -5.33
CA THR A 12 -2.83 35.24 -4.39
C THR A 12 -2.24 33.85 -4.64
N LEU A 13 -1.42 33.33 -3.73
CA LEU A 13 -1.07 31.92 -3.69
C LEU A 13 -2.33 31.13 -3.32
N LEU A 14 -2.91 30.44 -4.28
CA LEU A 14 -3.86 29.38 -4.01
C LEU A 14 -3.08 28.19 -3.43
N VAL A 15 -3.14 28.04 -2.11
CA VAL A 15 -2.71 26.80 -1.45
C VAL A 15 -3.82 25.78 -1.72
N PHE A 16 -3.59 24.87 -2.66
CA PHE A 16 -4.42 23.68 -2.80
C PHE A 16 -4.08 22.77 -1.62
N SER A 17 -4.99 22.59 -0.70
CA SER A 17 -4.95 21.47 0.23
C SER A 17 -5.14 20.21 -0.61
N VAL A 18 -4.21 19.30 -0.54
CA VAL A 18 -4.36 17.95 -1.09
C VAL A 18 -5.09 17.18 0.00
N ASP A 19 -6.36 16.89 -0.23
CA ASP A 19 -7.14 16.12 0.75
C ASP A 19 -6.77 14.64 0.63
N CYS A 20 -6.33 14.06 1.75
CA CYS A 20 -6.10 12.62 1.85
C CYS A 20 -7.43 11.87 1.64
N ALA A 21 -7.37 10.64 1.15
CA ALA A 21 -8.54 9.80 0.98
C ALA A 21 -9.23 9.54 2.32
N GLU A 22 -10.54 9.39 2.31
CA GLU A 22 -11.36 8.92 3.42
C GLU A 22 -11.86 7.52 3.10
N ILE A 23 -11.76 6.56 4.05
CA ILE A 23 -12.19 5.17 3.88
C ILE A 23 -13.34 4.89 4.85
N ASP A 24 -14.55 4.81 4.31
CA ASP A 24 -15.78 4.52 5.04
C ASP A 24 -15.98 2.99 5.16
N ILE A 25 -15.81 2.44 6.35
CA ILE A 25 -15.92 1.00 6.58
C ILE A 25 -17.28 0.62 7.17
N THR A 26 -17.97 -0.29 6.50
CA THR A 26 -19.13 -1.01 7.05
C THR A 26 -18.69 -2.40 7.47
N TYR A 27 -19.00 -2.78 8.71
CA TYR A 27 -18.66 -4.08 9.28
C TYR A 27 -19.84 -5.04 9.26
N ASN A 28 -19.65 -6.25 8.72
CA ASN A 28 -20.61 -7.34 8.71
C ASN A 28 -20.05 -8.53 9.51
N LEU A 29 -20.66 -8.83 10.66
CA LEU A 29 -20.25 -9.90 11.58
C LEU A 29 -18.80 -9.77 12.14
N VAL A 30 -18.15 -8.65 11.95
CA VAL A 30 -16.76 -8.39 12.44
C VAL A 30 -16.78 -8.17 13.95
N PRO A 31 -16.03 -8.96 14.76
CA PRO A 31 -15.92 -8.75 16.20
C PRO A 31 -15.35 -7.36 16.53
N ALA A 32 -15.78 -6.79 17.67
CA ALA A 32 -15.36 -5.44 18.05
C ALA A 32 -13.84 -5.28 18.19
N GLU A 33 -13.16 -6.32 18.69
CA GLU A 33 -11.69 -6.35 18.80
C GLU A 33 -10.98 -6.36 17.44
N ALA A 34 -11.60 -6.91 16.40
CA ALA A 34 -11.05 -6.92 15.05
C ALA A 34 -11.23 -5.58 14.31
N GLN A 35 -12.22 -4.77 14.72
CA GLN A 35 -12.48 -3.49 14.05
C GLN A 35 -11.33 -2.48 14.24
N VAL A 36 -10.63 -2.54 15.39
CA VAL A 36 -9.51 -1.63 15.69
C VAL A 36 -8.34 -1.83 14.71
N PRO A 37 -7.76 -3.04 14.54
CA PRO A 37 -6.67 -3.25 13.58
C PRO A 37 -7.11 -3.03 12.13
N ILE A 38 -8.36 -3.33 11.76
CA ILE A 38 -8.90 -3.06 10.41
C ILE A 38 -8.97 -1.54 10.18
N GLY A 39 -9.50 -0.77 11.13
CA GLY A 39 -9.51 0.70 11.05
C GLY A 39 -8.11 1.31 11.00
N TYR A 40 -7.15 0.69 11.71
CA TYR A 40 -5.75 1.11 11.64
C TYR A 40 -5.15 0.86 10.25
N ALA A 41 -5.41 -0.29 9.63
CA ALA A 41 -5.01 -0.55 8.25
C ALA A 41 -5.61 0.47 7.25
N ALA A 42 -6.88 0.83 7.42
CA ALA A 42 -7.51 1.88 6.63
C ALA A 42 -6.79 3.23 6.79
N SER A 43 -6.47 3.63 8.03
CA SER A 43 -5.77 4.90 8.29
C SER A 43 -4.38 4.97 7.65
N ILE A 44 -3.72 3.83 7.44
CA ILE A 44 -2.46 3.77 6.68
C ILE A 44 -2.73 4.13 5.21
N TRP A 45 -3.72 3.52 4.56
CA TRP A 45 -4.06 3.84 3.18
C TRP A 45 -4.58 5.27 3.02
N GLU A 46 -5.41 5.77 3.96
CA GLU A 46 -5.88 7.17 3.99
C GLU A 46 -4.70 8.16 4.00
N SER A 47 -3.66 7.87 4.77
CA SER A 47 -2.47 8.74 4.82
C SER A 47 -1.64 8.74 3.52
N ILE A 48 -1.87 7.75 2.64
CA ILE A 48 -1.09 7.50 1.43
C ILE A 48 -1.79 8.02 0.18
N LEU A 49 -3.10 7.76 0.06
CA LEU A 49 -3.86 8.03 -1.15
C LEU A 49 -4.50 9.41 -1.13
N VAL A 50 -4.66 9.98 -2.31
CA VAL A 50 -5.38 11.25 -2.51
C VAL A 50 -6.68 10.95 -3.26
N SER A 51 -7.81 11.34 -2.67
CA SER A 51 -9.12 11.23 -3.31
C SER A 51 -10.09 12.25 -2.70
N ASP A 52 -10.79 12.98 -3.55
CA ASP A 52 -11.89 13.87 -3.15
C ASP A 52 -13.20 13.09 -2.94
N VAL A 53 -13.22 11.81 -3.28
CA VAL A 53 -14.39 10.94 -3.17
C VAL A 53 -14.10 9.89 -2.09
N PRO A 54 -14.96 9.76 -1.05
CA PRO A 54 -14.80 8.73 -0.03
C PRO A 54 -14.84 7.32 -0.62
N ILE A 55 -13.99 6.44 -0.10
CA ILE A 55 -13.89 5.03 -0.51
C ILE A 55 -14.76 4.19 0.42
N LYS A 56 -15.77 3.53 -0.12
CA LYS A 56 -16.75 2.74 0.65
C LYS A 56 -16.38 1.27 0.67
N VAL A 57 -16.19 0.72 1.84
CA VAL A 57 -15.70 -0.65 2.04
C VAL A 57 -16.65 -1.46 2.90
N LEU A 58 -16.99 -2.67 2.47
CA LEU A 58 -17.68 -3.66 3.29
C LEU A 58 -16.69 -4.72 3.75
N VAL A 59 -16.55 -4.90 5.06
CA VAL A 59 -15.71 -5.96 5.64
C VAL A 59 -16.60 -7.03 6.24
N THR A 60 -16.43 -8.29 5.81
CA THR A 60 -17.20 -9.43 6.29
C THR A 60 -16.30 -10.44 7.00
N TRP A 61 -16.73 -10.87 8.19
CA TRP A 61 -16.08 -11.91 8.98
C TRP A 61 -16.75 -13.25 8.72
N ALA A 62 -16.04 -14.16 8.02
CA ALA A 62 -16.62 -15.44 7.60
C ALA A 62 -15.55 -16.55 7.59
N PRO A 63 -15.93 -17.83 7.76
CA PRO A 63 -15.00 -18.94 7.60
C PRO A 63 -14.58 -19.08 6.14
N LEU A 64 -13.27 -18.99 5.87
CA LEU A 64 -12.69 -19.09 4.52
C LEU A 64 -11.92 -20.41 4.30
N GLY A 65 -12.01 -21.35 5.25
CA GLY A 65 -11.19 -22.56 5.25
C GLY A 65 -9.78 -22.34 5.81
N ASN A 66 -8.90 -23.33 5.70
CA ASN A 66 -7.62 -23.32 6.41
C ASN A 66 -6.47 -22.64 5.64
N ALA A 67 -6.66 -22.34 4.35
CA ALA A 67 -5.59 -21.84 3.48
C ALA A 67 -5.74 -20.36 3.09
N THR A 68 -6.84 -19.72 3.46
CA THR A 68 -7.16 -18.34 3.05
C THR A 68 -7.34 -17.48 4.29
N LEU A 69 -6.56 -16.41 4.40
CA LEU A 69 -6.65 -15.44 5.49
C LEU A 69 -7.65 -14.33 5.16
N GLY A 70 -7.65 -13.88 3.92
CA GLY A 70 -8.58 -12.89 3.39
C GLY A 70 -8.84 -13.10 1.91
N VAL A 71 -9.84 -12.42 1.38
CA VAL A 71 -10.14 -12.34 -0.05
C VAL A 71 -10.92 -11.07 -0.35
N THR A 72 -10.58 -10.38 -1.44
CA THR A 72 -11.15 -9.09 -1.83
C THR A 72 -11.82 -9.13 -3.19
N PHE A 73 -12.97 -8.46 -3.29
CA PHE A 73 -13.76 -8.32 -4.49
C PHE A 73 -14.05 -6.83 -4.75
N PRO A 74 -13.24 -6.14 -5.58
CA PRO A 74 -13.55 -4.78 -5.99
C PRO A 74 -14.70 -4.77 -6.99
N ASN A 75 -15.57 -3.78 -6.89
CA ASN A 75 -16.43 -3.40 -7.99
C ASN A 75 -15.61 -2.77 -9.12
N GLY A 76 -16.15 -2.72 -10.33
CA GLY A 76 -15.46 -2.22 -11.50
C GLY A 76 -16.26 -1.21 -12.32
N ARG A 77 -15.54 -0.28 -12.93
CA ARG A 77 -16.05 0.71 -13.89
C ARG A 77 -15.12 0.79 -15.09
N ARG A 78 -15.68 1.03 -16.26
CA ARG A 78 -14.90 1.26 -17.48
C ARG A 78 -15.50 2.38 -18.30
N ASP A 79 -14.69 2.97 -19.17
CA ASP A 79 -15.12 4.00 -20.12
C ASP A 79 -15.89 5.16 -19.46
N PHE A 80 -15.61 5.47 -18.20
CA PHE A 80 -16.19 6.61 -17.49
C PHE A 80 -15.55 7.92 -17.96
N ALA A 81 -16.23 9.04 -17.70
CA ALA A 81 -15.70 10.36 -18.07
C ALA A 81 -14.36 10.63 -17.33
N GLY A 82 -13.30 10.85 -18.08
CA GLY A 82 -11.95 11.01 -17.54
C GLY A 82 -11.14 9.72 -17.41
N ALA A 83 -11.66 8.55 -17.81
CA ALA A 83 -10.90 7.30 -17.82
C ALA A 83 -9.62 7.45 -18.67
N PRO A 84 -8.41 7.23 -18.08
CA PRO A 84 -7.15 7.44 -18.81
C PRO A 84 -6.96 6.49 -20.00
N VAL A 85 -7.42 5.24 -19.89
CA VAL A 85 -7.28 4.21 -20.93
C VAL A 85 -8.67 3.67 -21.29
N PRO A 86 -9.12 3.79 -22.53
CA PRO A 86 -10.41 3.26 -22.97
C PRO A 86 -10.39 1.73 -22.98
N GLN A 87 -11.59 1.12 -22.96
CA GLN A 87 -11.77 -0.32 -22.98
C GLN A 87 -10.97 -1.04 -21.89
N THR A 88 -10.96 -0.46 -20.68
CA THR A 88 -10.18 -0.93 -19.55
C THR A 88 -11.03 -0.85 -18.28
N TRP A 89 -11.05 -1.92 -17.51
CA TRP A 89 -11.71 -1.97 -16.21
C TRP A 89 -10.83 -1.35 -15.12
N TYR A 90 -11.42 -0.50 -14.34
CA TYR A 90 -10.82 0.11 -13.16
C TYR A 90 -11.58 -0.33 -11.92
N PRO A 91 -10.92 -0.70 -10.80
CA PRO A 91 -11.59 -0.79 -9.51
C PRO A 91 -12.34 0.48 -9.19
N THR A 92 -13.55 0.38 -8.64
CA THR A 92 -14.43 1.54 -8.50
C THR A 92 -13.83 2.63 -7.63
N ALA A 93 -13.12 2.29 -6.55
CA ALA A 93 -12.42 3.27 -5.72
C ALA A 93 -11.45 4.15 -6.56
N LEU A 94 -10.64 3.52 -7.42
CA LEU A 94 -9.75 4.24 -8.33
C LEU A 94 -10.53 5.03 -9.39
N ALA A 95 -11.59 4.45 -9.95
CA ALA A 95 -12.42 5.13 -10.95
C ALA A 95 -13.08 6.38 -10.39
N ASN A 96 -13.59 6.34 -9.16
CA ASN A 96 -14.17 7.47 -8.43
C ASN A 96 -13.12 8.57 -8.20
N ALA A 97 -11.93 8.20 -7.74
CA ALA A 97 -10.82 9.14 -7.54
C ALA A 97 -10.40 9.82 -8.85
N LEU A 98 -10.27 9.06 -9.95
CA LEU A 98 -9.93 9.60 -11.28
C LEU A 98 -11.03 10.48 -11.88
N ALA A 99 -12.29 10.14 -11.65
CA ALA A 99 -13.43 10.91 -12.13
C ALA A 99 -13.72 12.16 -11.26
N GLY A 100 -13.20 12.21 -10.03
CA GLY A 100 -13.53 13.24 -9.04
C GLY A 100 -15.02 13.24 -8.64
N THR A 101 -15.70 12.10 -8.82
CA THR A 101 -17.13 11.96 -8.50
C THR A 101 -17.48 10.50 -8.26
N GLU A 102 -18.51 10.27 -7.44
CA GLU A 102 -19.05 8.96 -7.13
C GLU A 102 -19.76 8.35 -8.38
N LEU A 103 -19.25 7.22 -8.86
CA LEU A 103 -19.76 6.51 -10.03
C LEU A 103 -20.71 5.35 -9.68
N ASN A 104 -20.81 4.97 -8.42
CA ASN A 104 -21.59 3.81 -7.92
C ASN A 104 -22.44 4.17 -6.70
N THR A 105 -23.16 5.26 -6.77
CA THR A 105 -24.01 5.75 -5.67
C THR A 105 -24.86 4.63 -5.04
N GLY A 106 -24.70 4.43 -3.72
CA GLY A 106 -25.44 3.43 -2.95
C GLY A 106 -24.81 2.04 -2.92
N GLU A 107 -23.66 1.83 -3.55
CA GLU A 107 -22.89 0.59 -3.53
C GLU A 107 -21.56 0.80 -2.80
N ASN A 108 -20.91 -0.29 -2.37
CA ASN A 108 -19.52 -0.25 -1.92
C ASN A 108 -18.57 -0.26 -3.11
N ASP A 109 -17.40 0.37 -2.97
CA ASP A 109 -16.35 0.33 -3.99
C ASP A 109 -15.70 -1.06 -4.05
N PHE A 110 -15.53 -1.67 -2.88
CA PHE A 110 -15.10 -3.05 -2.76
C PHE A 110 -15.60 -3.67 -1.45
N GLU A 111 -15.59 -4.98 -1.43
CA GLU A 111 -15.79 -5.77 -0.23
C GLU A 111 -14.64 -6.76 -0.03
N PHE A 112 -14.28 -7.02 1.23
CA PHE A 112 -13.34 -8.08 1.53
C PHE A 112 -13.79 -8.90 2.74
N TYR A 113 -13.35 -10.15 2.72
CA TYR A 113 -13.64 -11.14 3.75
C TYR A 113 -12.38 -11.43 4.53
N LEU A 114 -12.51 -11.57 5.83
CA LEU A 114 -11.46 -12.03 6.72
C LEU A 114 -11.87 -13.35 7.36
N ASN A 115 -10.92 -14.28 7.48
CA ASN A 115 -11.20 -15.64 7.93
C ASN A 115 -11.51 -15.69 9.42
N ALA A 116 -12.75 -15.98 9.74
CA ALA A 116 -13.25 -16.13 11.13
C ALA A 116 -12.60 -17.31 11.88
N SER A 117 -11.90 -18.23 11.19
CA SER A 117 -11.30 -19.43 11.76
C SER A 117 -9.79 -19.33 11.97
N SER A 118 -9.18 -18.20 11.64
CA SER A 118 -7.74 -17.98 11.84
C SER A 118 -7.40 -17.45 13.23
N ASP A 119 -6.23 -17.80 13.73
CA ASP A 119 -5.70 -17.27 15.00
C ASP A 119 -5.12 -15.88 14.77
N TRP A 120 -5.91 -14.85 15.08
CA TRP A 120 -5.55 -13.46 14.83
C TRP A 120 -4.87 -12.78 16.01
N TYR A 121 -3.86 -11.98 15.70
CA TYR A 121 -3.35 -10.95 16.59
C TYR A 121 -4.06 -9.62 16.30
N TYR A 122 -4.67 -9.04 17.34
CA TYR A 122 -5.46 -7.79 17.22
C TYR A 122 -4.69 -6.53 17.62
N GLY A 123 -3.40 -6.65 17.98
CA GLY A 123 -2.55 -5.50 18.27
C GLY A 123 -2.21 -4.69 17.02
N THR A 124 -1.86 -3.41 17.22
CA THR A 124 -1.44 -2.49 16.13
C THR A 124 0.03 -2.08 16.28
N ASP A 125 0.77 -2.75 17.15
CA ASP A 125 2.16 -2.44 17.50
C ASP A 125 3.18 -3.23 16.68
N GLY A 126 2.73 -4.15 15.81
CA GLY A 126 3.59 -5.03 15.00
C GLY A 126 4.31 -6.13 15.81
N ALA A 127 3.94 -6.35 17.08
CA ALA A 127 4.56 -7.36 17.95
C ALA A 127 3.79 -8.69 17.90
N THR A 128 3.50 -9.19 16.73
CA THR A 128 2.69 -10.39 16.50
C THR A 128 3.33 -11.62 17.13
N PRO A 129 2.62 -12.34 18.04
CA PRO A 129 3.13 -13.56 18.66
C PRO A 129 3.26 -14.71 17.65
N ASN A 130 4.24 -15.58 17.87
CA ASN A 130 4.34 -16.83 17.12
C ASN A 130 3.03 -17.63 17.21
N GLY A 131 2.56 -18.13 16.07
CA GLY A 131 1.33 -18.91 15.97
C GLY A 131 0.08 -18.06 15.65
N GLN A 132 0.16 -16.73 15.71
CA GLN A 132 -0.92 -15.83 15.30
C GLN A 132 -0.58 -15.11 14.01
N TYR A 133 -1.59 -14.77 13.22
CA TYR A 133 -1.49 -13.89 12.06
C TYR A 133 -1.76 -12.44 12.45
N ASP A 134 -1.02 -11.50 11.91
CA ASP A 134 -1.23 -10.08 12.13
C ASP A 134 -2.43 -9.57 11.32
N LEU A 135 -3.49 -9.15 12.02
CA LEU A 135 -4.71 -8.72 11.36
C LEU A 135 -4.54 -7.39 10.61
N VAL A 136 -3.68 -6.49 11.09
CA VAL A 136 -3.37 -5.24 10.39
C VAL A 136 -2.76 -5.55 9.03
N SER A 137 -1.74 -6.41 8.99
CA SER A 137 -1.05 -6.79 7.74
C SER A 137 -1.99 -7.39 6.72
N VAL A 138 -2.87 -8.33 7.14
CA VAL A 138 -3.82 -8.95 6.23
C VAL A 138 -4.89 -7.95 5.76
N ALA A 139 -5.45 -7.13 6.66
CA ALA A 139 -6.41 -6.10 6.27
C ALA A 139 -5.80 -5.06 5.32
N LEU A 140 -4.54 -4.66 5.55
CA LEU A 140 -3.80 -3.74 4.68
C LEU A 140 -3.58 -4.34 3.29
N HIS A 141 -3.25 -5.64 3.21
CA HIS A 141 -3.11 -6.40 1.97
C HIS A 141 -4.44 -6.48 1.20
N GLU A 142 -5.53 -6.87 1.86
CA GLU A 142 -6.85 -6.98 1.24
C GLU A 142 -7.34 -5.62 0.72
N MET A 143 -7.12 -4.55 1.48
CA MET A 143 -7.41 -3.20 1.00
C MET A 143 -6.57 -2.85 -0.24
N GLY A 144 -5.31 -3.27 -0.31
CA GLY A 144 -4.47 -3.10 -1.50
C GLY A 144 -5.11 -3.68 -2.76
N HIS A 145 -5.72 -4.87 -2.66
CA HIS A 145 -6.49 -5.46 -3.76
C HIS A 145 -7.73 -4.62 -4.11
N GLY A 146 -8.50 -4.20 -3.12
CA GLY A 146 -9.69 -3.37 -3.31
C GLY A 146 -9.38 -2.03 -3.97
N LEU A 147 -8.24 -1.45 -3.66
CA LEU A 147 -7.75 -0.19 -4.19
C LEU A 147 -7.14 -0.31 -5.61
N GLY A 148 -6.86 -1.52 -6.09
CA GLY A 148 -6.44 -1.69 -7.48
C GLY A 148 -5.25 -2.60 -7.74
N PHE A 149 -4.64 -3.18 -6.72
CA PHE A 149 -3.64 -4.23 -6.92
C PHE A 149 -4.32 -5.54 -7.31
N VAL A 150 -5.05 -5.53 -8.43
CA VAL A 150 -5.94 -6.62 -8.86
C VAL A 150 -6.03 -6.69 -10.37
N GLY A 151 -6.04 -7.91 -10.94
CA GLY A 151 -6.26 -8.17 -12.35
C GLY A 151 -7.44 -9.10 -12.59
N LEU A 152 -7.80 -9.25 -13.85
CA LEU A 152 -8.95 -10.05 -14.31
C LEU A 152 -8.49 -11.34 -15.01
N SER A 153 -7.33 -11.85 -14.61
CA SER A 153 -6.72 -13.06 -15.18
C SER A 153 -7.45 -14.32 -14.73
N LYS A 154 -7.75 -15.21 -15.69
CA LYS A 154 -8.31 -16.55 -15.47
C LYS A 154 -7.59 -17.55 -16.36
N LYS A 155 -7.49 -18.81 -15.91
CA LYS A 155 -6.95 -19.91 -16.71
C LYS A 155 -7.79 -21.16 -16.56
N GLU A 156 -8.22 -21.73 -17.69
CA GLU A 156 -8.94 -23.00 -17.76
C GLU A 156 -8.17 -23.96 -18.68
N GLY A 157 -7.69 -25.07 -18.12
CA GLY A 157 -6.83 -25.98 -18.84
C GLY A 157 -5.56 -25.29 -19.38
N ALA A 158 -5.35 -25.26 -20.70
CA ALA A 158 -4.24 -24.57 -21.35
C ALA A 158 -4.54 -23.11 -21.70
N THR A 159 -5.82 -22.70 -21.66
CA THR A 159 -6.28 -21.40 -22.15
C THR A 159 -6.30 -20.38 -21.02
N GLY A 160 -5.62 -19.26 -21.21
CA GLY A 160 -5.72 -18.07 -20.36
C GLY A 160 -6.70 -17.06 -20.93
N SER A 161 -7.30 -16.27 -20.06
CA SER A 161 -8.17 -15.14 -20.44
C SER A 161 -8.02 -13.96 -19.48
N LEU A 162 -8.32 -12.77 -19.99
CA LEU A 162 -8.53 -11.56 -19.22
C LEU A 162 -10.02 -11.19 -19.30
N GLY A 163 -10.63 -10.81 -18.19
CA GLY A 163 -12.00 -10.32 -18.13
C GLY A 163 -13.11 -11.36 -18.10
N LEU A 164 -12.87 -12.62 -18.41
CA LEU A 164 -13.91 -13.68 -18.47
C LEU A 164 -14.14 -14.38 -17.12
N LEU A 165 -14.20 -13.64 -16.03
CA LEU A 165 -14.51 -14.14 -14.70
C LEU A 165 -16.03 -14.36 -14.54
N LEU A 166 -16.44 -15.45 -13.89
CA LEU A 166 -17.80 -15.81 -13.62
C LEU A 166 -18.05 -15.76 -12.09
N GLN A 167 -19.27 -15.45 -11.68
CA GLN A 167 -19.68 -15.55 -10.28
C GLN A 167 -19.39 -16.95 -9.70
N SER A 168 -19.60 -18.01 -10.49
CA SER A 168 -19.32 -19.39 -10.09
C SER A 168 -17.83 -19.65 -9.80
N ASP A 169 -16.93 -18.84 -10.32
CA ASP A 169 -15.49 -18.98 -10.06
C ASP A 169 -15.15 -18.66 -8.58
N PHE A 170 -15.98 -17.88 -7.91
CA PHE A 170 -15.77 -17.42 -6.54
C PHE A 170 -16.77 -18.02 -5.53
N ALA A 171 -17.74 -18.81 -5.99
CA ALA A 171 -18.71 -19.43 -5.09
C ALA A 171 -18.04 -20.31 -4.02
N PRO A 172 -18.53 -20.36 -2.77
CA PRO A 172 -19.77 -19.73 -2.29
C PRO A 172 -19.61 -18.36 -1.62
N LEU A 173 -18.46 -17.70 -1.69
CA LEU A 173 -18.14 -16.52 -0.88
C LEU A 173 -18.98 -15.29 -1.22
N ILE A 174 -19.35 -15.11 -2.48
CA ILE A 174 -20.15 -13.97 -2.92
C ILE A 174 -21.43 -14.42 -3.58
N THR A 175 -22.52 -13.70 -3.26
CA THR A 175 -23.84 -13.94 -3.85
C THR A 175 -24.10 -13.10 -5.11
N ALA A 176 -23.33 -12.02 -5.30
CA ALA A 176 -23.35 -11.16 -6.46
C ALA A 176 -21.94 -11.03 -7.06
N PHE A 177 -21.83 -11.03 -8.37
CA PHE A 177 -20.55 -10.77 -9.04
C PHE A 177 -20.30 -9.25 -9.04
N PRO A 178 -19.13 -8.78 -8.54
CA PRO A 178 -18.91 -7.36 -8.33
C PRO A 178 -18.71 -6.54 -9.61
N TRP A 179 -18.41 -7.19 -10.75
CA TRP A 179 -18.21 -6.52 -12.03
C TRP A 179 -19.51 -6.46 -12.81
N PRO A 180 -19.92 -5.28 -13.34
CA PRO A 180 -21.23 -5.12 -13.94
C PRO A 180 -21.43 -5.90 -15.25
N GLN A 181 -20.36 -6.25 -15.94
CA GLN A 181 -20.41 -7.02 -17.19
C GLN A 181 -19.17 -7.88 -17.34
N LEU A 182 -19.37 -9.09 -17.87
CA LEU A 182 -18.29 -9.95 -18.31
C LEU A 182 -17.95 -9.66 -19.76
N ASP A 183 -16.70 -9.37 -20.02
CA ASP A 183 -16.17 -9.19 -21.37
C ASP A 183 -14.69 -9.63 -21.39
N THR A 184 -14.06 -9.49 -22.57
CA THR A 184 -12.64 -9.85 -22.75
C THR A 184 -11.71 -8.64 -22.55
N LEU A 185 -12.16 -7.62 -21.82
CA LEU A 185 -11.35 -6.44 -21.57
C LEU A 185 -10.50 -6.61 -20.32
N PRO A 186 -9.24 -6.16 -20.34
CA PRO A 186 -8.35 -6.24 -19.18
C PRO A 186 -8.72 -5.22 -18.10
N GLY A 187 -8.31 -5.50 -16.85
CA GLY A 187 -8.17 -4.49 -15.81
C GLY A 187 -6.99 -3.56 -16.05
N ILE A 188 -6.99 -2.40 -15.41
CA ILE A 188 -5.86 -1.46 -15.51
C ILE A 188 -4.54 -2.09 -15.06
N PHE A 189 -4.56 -2.92 -14.02
CA PHE A 189 -3.38 -3.65 -13.57
C PHE A 189 -2.87 -4.63 -14.64
N ASP A 190 -3.78 -5.34 -15.34
CA ASP A 190 -3.42 -6.30 -16.40
C ASP A 190 -2.70 -5.64 -17.58
N ARG A 191 -2.96 -4.34 -17.83
CA ARG A 191 -2.31 -3.55 -18.89
C ARG A 191 -0.79 -3.42 -18.69
N PHE A 192 -0.34 -3.57 -17.46
CA PHE A 192 1.08 -3.52 -17.10
C PHE A 192 1.72 -4.90 -16.98
N LEU A 193 0.97 -5.98 -17.20
CA LEU A 193 1.54 -7.32 -17.15
C LEU A 193 2.19 -7.69 -18.48
N ALA A 194 3.42 -8.16 -18.42
CA ALA A 194 4.19 -8.58 -19.59
C ALA A 194 4.97 -9.86 -19.35
N HIS A 195 5.15 -10.64 -20.42
CA HIS A 195 6.02 -11.79 -20.43
C HIS A 195 7.29 -11.46 -21.24
N PRO A 196 8.51 -11.75 -20.77
CA PRO A 196 9.75 -11.28 -21.40
C PRO A 196 9.94 -11.68 -22.88
N GLN A 197 9.39 -12.82 -23.30
CA GLN A 197 9.48 -13.28 -24.69
C GLN A 197 8.24 -13.00 -25.52
N ASN A 198 7.06 -12.87 -24.89
CA ASN A 198 5.78 -12.78 -25.59
C ASN A 198 5.19 -11.35 -25.58
N GLY A 199 5.79 -10.43 -24.81
CA GLY A 199 5.31 -9.06 -24.67
C GLY A 199 4.15 -8.89 -23.69
N PRO A 200 3.44 -7.74 -23.74
CA PRO A 200 2.32 -7.45 -22.85
C PRO A 200 1.17 -8.44 -23.01
N LEU A 201 0.52 -8.80 -21.88
CA LEU A 201 -0.56 -9.81 -21.89
C LEU A 201 -1.80 -9.37 -22.67
N ASP A 202 -2.12 -8.08 -22.64
CA ASP A 202 -3.27 -7.50 -23.31
C ASP A 202 -3.13 -7.39 -24.85
N PHE A 203 -1.93 -7.69 -25.39
CA PHE A 203 -1.70 -7.84 -26.84
C PHE A 203 -1.72 -9.31 -27.31
N MET A 204 -1.84 -10.26 -26.38
CA MET A 204 -1.98 -11.67 -26.74
C MET A 204 -3.43 -11.98 -27.13
N GLU A 205 -3.62 -13.07 -27.92
CA GLU A 205 -4.96 -13.59 -28.20
C GLU A 205 -5.70 -13.87 -26.88
N ASN A 206 -6.90 -13.32 -26.72
CA ASN A 206 -7.72 -13.39 -25.51
C ASN A 206 -9.15 -13.85 -25.83
N PRO A 207 -9.57 -15.09 -25.42
CA PRO A 207 -8.78 -16.08 -24.71
C PRO A 207 -7.75 -16.79 -25.61
N GLY A 208 -6.60 -17.24 -25.04
CA GLY A 208 -5.54 -17.88 -25.81
C GLY A 208 -4.60 -18.76 -25.01
N THR A 209 -3.95 -19.72 -25.70
CA THR A 209 -3.02 -20.66 -25.05
C THR A 209 -1.66 -20.04 -24.75
N VAL A 210 -1.22 -19.05 -25.55
CA VAL A 210 0.00 -18.26 -25.25
C VAL A 210 -0.20 -17.47 -23.98
N LEU A 211 -1.36 -16.83 -23.83
CA LEU A 211 -1.76 -16.10 -22.63
C LEU A 211 -1.77 -17.04 -21.41
N GLY A 212 -2.40 -18.23 -21.53
CA GLY A 212 -2.42 -19.22 -20.46
C GLY A 212 -1.03 -19.74 -20.06
N SER A 213 -0.12 -19.86 -21.02
CA SER A 213 1.26 -20.25 -20.77
C SER A 213 2.04 -19.12 -20.06
N ALA A 214 1.83 -17.88 -20.45
CA ALA A 214 2.44 -16.71 -19.80
C ALA A 214 2.02 -16.61 -18.33
N MET A 215 0.75 -16.81 -18.01
CA MET A 215 0.18 -16.76 -16.66
C MET A 215 0.76 -17.82 -15.70
N THR A 216 1.40 -18.86 -16.21
CA THR A 216 2.00 -19.93 -15.40
C THR A 216 3.50 -20.14 -15.67
N SER A 217 4.15 -19.13 -16.21
CA SER A 217 5.56 -19.21 -16.65
C SER A 217 6.58 -18.99 -15.53
N ASN A 218 6.16 -18.49 -14.37
CA ASN A 218 7.03 -17.92 -13.33
C ASN A 218 7.94 -16.80 -13.87
N GLN A 219 7.52 -16.11 -14.94
CA GLN A 219 8.31 -15.05 -15.58
C GLN A 219 7.54 -13.73 -15.79
N LEU A 220 6.28 -13.64 -15.34
CA LEU A 220 5.53 -12.41 -15.48
C LEU A 220 6.22 -11.23 -14.78
N ARG A 221 6.09 -10.08 -15.41
CA ARG A 221 6.62 -8.80 -14.96
C ARG A 221 5.53 -7.74 -14.98
N PHE A 222 5.74 -6.70 -14.17
CA PHE A 222 4.95 -5.49 -14.22
C PHE A 222 5.80 -4.38 -14.87
N ASN A 223 5.38 -3.83 -16.02
CA ASN A 223 6.19 -2.91 -16.84
C ASN A 223 5.87 -1.43 -16.62
N GLY A 224 5.27 -1.08 -15.49
CA GLY A 224 5.00 0.31 -15.11
C GLY A 224 6.27 1.11 -14.84
N ALA A 225 6.30 2.36 -15.25
CA ALA A 225 7.51 3.19 -15.17
C ALA A 225 7.91 3.50 -13.72
N PHE A 226 6.94 3.80 -12.85
CA PHE A 226 7.21 4.05 -11.43
C PHE A 226 7.64 2.77 -10.71
N ALA A 227 7.01 1.64 -11.02
CA ALA A 227 7.36 0.35 -10.46
C ALA A 227 8.78 -0.08 -10.86
N MET A 228 9.18 0.13 -12.11
CA MET A 228 10.55 -0.12 -12.56
C MET A 228 11.55 0.76 -11.83
N ASP A 229 11.27 2.06 -11.67
CA ASP A 229 12.14 2.97 -10.94
C ASP A 229 12.32 2.53 -9.49
N ALA A 230 11.22 2.24 -8.80
CA ALA A 230 11.23 1.74 -7.42
C ALA A 230 11.95 0.39 -7.26
N ASN A 231 12.02 -0.41 -8.34
CA ASN A 231 12.70 -1.71 -8.37
C ASN A 231 14.11 -1.66 -9.00
N GLY A 232 14.78 -0.50 -8.93
CA GLY A 232 16.16 -0.34 -9.40
C GLY A 232 16.33 -0.40 -10.92
N GLY A 233 15.32 0.00 -11.69
CA GLY A 233 15.33 0.03 -13.16
C GLY A 233 14.96 -1.31 -13.81
N VAL A 234 14.47 -2.27 -13.02
CA VAL A 234 14.09 -3.61 -13.49
C VAL A 234 12.59 -3.82 -13.29
N GLU A 235 11.92 -4.39 -14.29
CA GLU A 235 10.50 -4.75 -14.17
C GLU A 235 10.29 -5.71 -12.98
N PRO A 236 9.42 -5.36 -12.02
CA PRO A 236 9.11 -6.23 -10.88
C PRO A 236 8.52 -7.57 -11.31
N ARG A 237 8.89 -8.62 -10.60
CA ARG A 237 8.33 -9.96 -10.86
C ARG A 237 6.95 -10.10 -10.21
N ILE A 238 6.01 -10.61 -11.02
CA ILE A 238 4.65 -10.95 -10.60
C ILE A 238 4.55 -12.46 -10.37
N TYR A 239 3.75 -12.84 -9.36
CA TYR A 239 3.51 -14.25 -9.01
C TYR A 239 2.75 -14.95 -10.12
N SER A 240 3.40 -15.90 -10.79
CA SER A 240 2.87 -16.67 -11.91
C SER A 240 3.35 -18.14 -11.86
N PRO A 241 2.94 -18.87 -10.79
CA PRO A 241 3.42 -20.22 -10.52
C PRO A 241 2.99 -21.21 -11.62
N SER A 242 3.66 -22.35 -11.71
CA SER A 242 3.37 -23.40 -12.71
C SER A 242 1.94 -23.96 -12.64
N VAL A 243 1.29 -23.83 -11.49
CA VAL A 243 -0.12 -24.15 -11.28
C VAL A 243 -0.87 -22.85 -11.04
N PHE A 244 -1.80 -22.51 -11.93
CA PHE A 244 -2.60 -21.30 -11.79
C PHE A 244 -3.54 -21.42 -10.58
N ALA A 245 -3.53 -20.42 -9.71
CA ALA A 245 -4.44 -20.27 -8.60
C ALA A 245 -5.24 -18.98 -8.80
N LEU A 246 -6.54 -19.11 -9.01
CA LEU A 246 -7.45 -17.97 -9.16
C LEU A 246 -7.43 -17.14 -7.87
N GLY A 247 -7.37 -15.81 -8.01
CA GLY A 247 -7.25 -14.88 -6.88
C GLY A 247 -5.82 -14.73 -6.34
N SER A 248 -4.85 -15.57 -6.77
CA SER A 248 -3.44 -15.44 -6.37
C SER A 248 -2.50 -15.18 -7.55
N SER A 249 -2.62 -15.98 -8.62
CA SER A 249 -1.76 -15.82 -9.80
C SER A 249 -2.06 -14.52 -10.54
N CYS A 250 -1.01 -13.86 -11.00
CA CYS A 250 -1.07 -12.61 -11.78
C CYS A 250 -1.52 -11.35 -11.02
N VAL A 251 -1.82 -11.46 -9.73
CA VAL A 251 -2.30 -10.35 -8.90
C VAL A 251 -1.49 -10.14 -7.62
N HIS A 252 -0.32 -10.74 -7.52
CA HIS A 252 0.59 -10.60 -6.40
C HIS A 252 2.03 -10.40 -6.88
N LEU A 253 2.85 -9.79 -6.05
CA LEU A 253 4.30 -9.79 -6.20
C LEU A 253 4.86 -11.21 -6.02
N ASN A 254 5.97 -11.49 -6.68
CA ASN A 254 6.58 -12.82 -6.62
C ASN A 254 7.27 -13.05 -5.27
N GLU A 255 6.80 -14.03 -4.49
CA GLU A 255 7.29 -14.38 -3.16
C GLU A 255 8.81 -14.58 -3.10
N SER A 256 9.39 -15.29 -4.08
CA SER A 256 10.83 -15.54 -4.07
C SER A 256 11.69 -14.30 -4.36
N SER A 257 11.10 -13.25 -4.91
CA SER A 257 11.77 -11.95 -5.15
C SER A 257 11.60 -10.99 -3.99
N TYR A 258 10.50 -11.10 -3.28
CA TYR A 258 10.11 -10.23 -2.16
C TYR A 258 9.69 -11.09 -0.96
N PRO A 259 10.64 -11.87 -0.38
CA PRO A 259 10.34 -12.77 0.74
C PRO A 259 10.04 -12.01 2.02
N GLU A 260 9.54 -12.73 3.04
CA GLU A 260 9.31 -12.21 4.38
C GLU A 260 10.48 -11.36 4.89
N GLY A 261 10.16 -10.20 5.48
CA GLY A 261 11.13 -9.18 5.91
C GLY A 261 11.63 -8.26 4.79
N ASN A 262 11.18 -8.45 3.54
CA ASN A 262 11.45 -7.51 2.45
C ASN A 262 10.48 -6.31 2.55
N PRO A 263 10.93 -5.05 2.33
CA PRO A 263 10.05 -3.89 2.36
C PRO A 263 8.86 -3.95 1.40
N ASN A 264 8.92 -4.80 0.38
CA ASN A 264 7.89 -4.96 -0.65
C ASN A 264 7.07 -6.26 -0.50
N GLU A 265 7.14 -6.93 0.65
CA GLU A 265 6.47 -8.22 0.85
C GLU A 265 4.95 -8.15 0.96
N LEU A 266 4.38 -6.97 1.35
CA LEU A 266 2.96 -6.88 1.69
C LEU A 266 2.05 -7.51 0.63
N MET A 267 2.29 -7.23 -0.65
CA MET A 267 1.46 -7.73 -1.75
C MET A 267 1.99 -9.05 -2.34
N THR A 268 2.69 -9.88 -1.57
CA THR A 268 2.98 -11.28 -1.91
C THR A 268 1.85 -12.21 -1.47
N PRO A 269 1.68 -13.41 -2.06
CA PRO A 269 0.48 -14.22 -1.82
C PRO A 269 0.44 -14.96 -0.48
N PHE A 270 1.50 -14.92 0.32
CA PHE A 270 1.61 -15.67 1.56
C PHE A 270 1.93 -14.77 2.75
N SER A 271 1.40 -15.14 3.92
CA SER A 271 1.70 -14.51 5.19
C SER A 271 2.08 -15.57 6.22
N SER A 272 3.04 -15.27 7.09
CA SER A 272 3.51 -16.16 8.15
C SER A 272 2.98 -15.74 9.51
N THR A 273 2.80 -16.70 10.42
CA THR A 273 2.50 -16.38 11.82
C THR A 273 3.72 -15.78 12.51
N GLY A 274 3.51 -14.84 13.43
CA GLY A 274 4.58 -14.16 14.15
C GLY A 274 5.27 -13.05 13.34
N SER A 275 4.79 -12.76 12.14
CA SER A 275 5.27 -11.67 11.27
C SER A 275 4.23 -10.56 11.17
N ALA A 276 4.67 -9.31 11.03
CA ALA A 276 3.82 -8.15 10.81
C ALA A 276 4.45 -7.22 9.78
N ASN A 277 3.62 -6.71 8.87
CA ASN A 277 4.00 -5.67 7.93
C ASN A 277 2.89 -4.61 7.84
N HIS A 278 3.11 -3.46 8.47
CA HIS A 278 2.15 -2.35 8.51
C HIS A 278 2.47 -1.26 7.47
N TRP A 279 3.13 -1.64 6.38
CA TRP A 279 3.50 -0.71 5.32
C TRP A 279 3.39 -1.33 3.93
N PRO A 280 2.73 -0.67 2.95
CA PRO A 280 2.60 -1.22 1.60
C PRO A 280 3.92 -1.45 0.86
N GLY A 281 4.96 -0.69 1.22
CA GLY A 281 6.27 -0.74 0.56
C GLY A 281 6.36 0.12 -0.70
N PRO A 282 7.59 0.54 -1.06
CA PRO A 282 7.83 1.44 -2.18
C PRO A 282 7.33 0.89 -3.50
N LEU A 283 7.46 -0.40 -3.71
CA LEU A 283 7.05 -1.03 -4.96
C LEU A 283 5.52 -1.08 -5.11
N CYS A 284 4.79 -1.41 -4.03
CA CYS A 284 3.34 -1.37 -4.04
C CYS A 284 2.84 0.04 -4.35
N LEU A 285 3.40 1.07 -3.70
CA LEU A 285 3.03 2.47 -3.95
C LEU A 285 3.36 2.92 -5.38
N ALA A 286 4.47 2.47 -5.93
CA ALA A 286 4.85 2.74 -7.31
C ALA A 286 3.87 2.09 -8.31
N ILE A 287 3.45 0.84 -8.06
CA ILE A 287 2.42 0.15 -8.84
C ILE A 287 1.08 0.90 -8.75
N MET A 288 0.68 1.35 -7.56
CA MET A 288 -0.53 2.17 -7.39
C MET A 288 -0.47 3.46 -8.22
N ARG A 289 0.70 4.11 -8.31
CA ARG A 289 0.90 5.27 -9.18
C ARG A 289 0.79 4.92 -10.66
N ASP A 290 1.37 3.80 -11.10
CA ASP A 290 1.30 3.36 -12.49
C ASP A 290 -0.14 3.10 -12.94
N ILE A 291 -0.98 2.52 -12.06
CA ILE A 291 -2.40 2.26 -12.37
C ILE A 291 -3.28 3.52 -12.26
N GLY A 292 -2.77 4.64 -11.71
CA GLY A 292 -3.44 5.94 -11.76
C GLY A 292 -3.70 6.62 -10.42
N TRP A 293 -3.34 6.04 -9.27
CA TRP A 293 -3.49 6.71 -7.98
C TRP A 293 -2.55 7.91 -7.83
N THR A 294 -3.07 8.99 -7.28
CA THR A 294 -2.23 10.07 -6.75
C THR A 294 -1.81 9.68 -5.33
N ILE A 295 -0.50 9.65 -5.09
CA ILE A 295 0.10 9.38 -3.78
C ILE A 295 0.45 10.71 -3.12
N ALA A 296 0.12 10.85 -1.84
CA ALA A 296 0.40 12.04 -1.07
C ALA A 296 1.92 12.38 -1.09
N PRO A 297 2.30 13.65 -1.26
CA PRO A 297 3.71 14.03 -1.48
C PRO A 297 4.63 13.73 -0.30
N ASP A 298 4.10 13.64 0.91
CA ASP A 298 4.90 13.39 2.12
C ASP A 298 5.17 11.89 2.39
N VAL A 299 4.54 11.00 1.62
CA VAL A 299 4.70 9.53 1.79
C VAL A 299 6.10 9.06 1.41
N GLY A 300 6.73 9.66 0.40
CA GLY A 300 8.10 9.35 0.01
C GLY A 300 9.17 9.74 1.04
N LEU A 301 8.85 10.62 2.01
CA LEU A 301 9.73 10.96 3.12
C LEU A 301 9.55 10.01 4.32
N ALA A 302 8.39 9.36 4.43
CA ALA A 302 8.13 8.35 5.46
C ALA A 302 8.74 6.97 5.13
N GLU A 303 9.06 6.73 3.88
CA GLU A 303 9.43 5.43 3.30
C GLU A 303 10.77 4.86 3.76
N GLN A 304 11.71 5.70 4.16
CA GLN A 304 12.99 5.22 4.71
C GLN A 304 12.96 4.98 6.22
N ASP A 305 11.86 5.29 6.91
CA ASP A 305 11.91 5.49 8.35
C ASP A 305 11.12 4.46 9.20
N GLN A 306 10.25 3.63 8.64
CA GLN A 306 9.47 2.71 9.49
C GLN A 306 10.29 1.54 10.05
N HIS A 307 11.36 1.15 9.39
CA HIS A 307 12.27 0.13 9.95
C HIS A 307 13.27 0.68 10.97
N HIS A 308 13.38 2.01 11.14
CA HIS A 308 14.32 2.62 12.07
C HIS A 308 13.84 3.98 12.57
N ARG A 309 12.59 4.12 13.03
CA ARG A 309 12.24 5.33 13.79
C ARG A 309 13.15 5.41 14.99
N ILE A 310 13.99 6.46 15.02
CA ILE A 310 14.82 6.74 16.19
C ILE A 310 13.87 7.17 17.29
N GLY A 311 13.42 6.19 18.07
CA GLY A 311 12.75 6.47 19.33
C GLY A 311 13.80 6.78 20.39
N VAL A 312 13.49 7.73 21.28
CA VAL A 312 14.37 8.09 22.38
C VAL A 312 13.65 8.04 23.72
N SER A 313 14.36 7.59 24.76
CA SER A 313 13.84 7.48 26.12
C SER A 313 14.97 7.69 27.15
N PRO A 314 14.68 8.30 28.31
CA PRO A 314 13.43 8.96 28.69
C PRO A 314 13.24 10.29 27.94
N ASN A 315 12.00 10.72 27.82
CA ASN A 315 11.68 12.06 27.32
C ASN A 315 10.47 12.60 28.13
N PRO A 316 10.66 13.57 29.05
CA PRO A 316 11.88 14.36 29.28
C PRO A 316 13.09 13.58 29.82
N VAL A 317 14.30 14.03 29.46
CA VAL A 317 15.59 13.43 29.85
C VAL A 317 16.32 14.30 30.89
N ILE A 318 17.00 13.64 31.84
CA ILE A 318 17.87 14.33 32.80
C ILE A 318 19.33 14.29 32.31
N ASP A 319 19.96 13.14 32.25
CA ASP A 319 21.39 13.04 31.93
C ASP A 319 21.68 12.18 30.68
N GLN A 320 20.96 11.09 30.49
CA GLN A 320 21.21 10.13 29.41
C GLN A 320 19.99 9.88 28.55
N LEU A 321 20.13 10.14 27.27
CA LEU A 321 19.11 9.85 26.25
C LEU A 321 19.47 8.54 25.55
N ASN A 322 18.60 7.53 25.65
CA ASN A 322 18.80 6.24 25.02
C ASN A 322 17.99 6.14 23.72
N LEU A 323 18.54 5.45 22.73
CA LEU A 323 17.78 5.00 21.56
C LEU A 323 16.93 3.78 21.94
N LEU A 324 15.67 3.74 21.51
CA LEU A 324 14.82 2.56 21.70
C LEU A 324 15.32 1.37 20.88
N VAL A 325 15.95 1.63 19.73
CA VAL A 325 16.63 0.63 18.89
C VAL A 325 18.07 1.08 18.65
N PRO A 326 19.08 0.32 19.12
CA PRO A 326 20.49 0.67 18.91
C PRO A 326 20.90 0.59 17.43
N PHE A 327 21.84 1.43 17.02
CA PHE A 327 22.45 1.29 15.69
C PHE A 327 23.46 0.13 15.66
N PRO A 328 23.55 -0.64 14.56
CA PRO A 328 24.54 -1.71 14.42
C PRO A 328 25.99 -1.19 14.32
N ARG A 329 26.16 0.11 14.06
CA ARG A 329 27.46 0.81 13.97
C ARG A 329 27.30 2.23 14.51
N MET A 330 28.43 2.79 15.00
CA MET A 330 28.45 4.18 15.44
C MET A 330 28.05 5.13 14.31
N ARG A 331 27.12 6.03 14.59
CA ARG A 331 26.70 7.11 13.69
C ARG A 331 27.00 8.47 14.31
N LYS A 332 27.14 9.49 13.49
CA LYS A 332 27.28 10.86 13.94
C LYS A 332 25.89 11.41 14.25
N ALA A 333 25.73 11.98 15.44
CA ALA A 333 24.52 12.61 15.91
C ALA A 333 24.77 14.10 16.16
N THR A 334 23.83 14.95 15.78
CA THR A 334 23.88 16.39 15.98
C THR A 334 22.68 16.83 16.82
N ILE A 335 22.95 17.51 17.94
CA ILE A 335 21.93 18.10 18.81
C ILE A 335 21.75 19.56 18.38
N ILE A 336 20.48 19.96 18.17
CA ILE A 336 20.07 21.23 17.65
C ILE A 336 19.10 21.86 18.64
N ASP A 337 19.33 23.12 19.02
CA ASP A 337 18.45 23.86 19.95
C ASP A 337 17.14 24.32 19.25
N ALA A 338 16.21 24.88 20.04
CA ALA A 338 14.93 25.41 19.55
C ALA A 338 15.05 26.56 18.53
N MET A 339 16.23 27.17 18.42
CA MET A 339 16.53 28.23 17.45
C MET A 339 17.21 27.70 16.16
N GLY A 340 17.35 26.38 16.05
CA GLY A 340 17.98 25.73 14.89
C GLY A 340 19.52 25.73 14.92
N ARG A 341 20.15 26.10 16.03
CA ARG A 341 21.62 26.13 16.15
C ARG A 341 22.12 24.76 16.61
N THR A 342 23.20 24.29 15.99
CA THR A 342 23.93 23.10 16.48
C THR A 342 24.62 23.43 17.81
N VAL A 343 24.27 22.69 18.85
CA VAL A 343 24.87 22.83 20.19
C VAL A 343 25.89 21.73 20.48
N GLU A 344 25.72 20.55 19.90
CA GLU A 344 26.66 19.45 20.06
C GLU A 344 26.65 18.52 18.84
N THR A 345 27.78 17.87 18.60
CA THR A 345 27.90 16.79 17.62
C THR A 345 28.71 15.65 18.26
N THR A 346 28.12 14.47 18.35
CA THR A 346 28.70 13.32 19.04
C THR A 346 28.48 12.02 18.23
N GLY A 347 29.12 10.94 18.66
CA GLY A 347 28.87 9.60 18.14
C GLY A 347 27.76 8.91 18.94
N ILE A 348 26.85 8.20 18.25
CA ILE A 348 25.80 7.43 18.89
C ILE A 348 25.74 5.98 18.36
N ILE A 349 25.59 5.04 19.28
CA ILE A 349 25.23 3.64 19.00
C ILE A 349 23.88 3.35 19.66
N ASN A 350 23.77 3.61 20.95
CA ASN A 350 22.59 3.32 21.77
C ASN A 350 22.20 4.44 22.73
N SER A 351 23.12 5.33 23.10
CA SER A 351 22.83 6.43 24.03
C SER A 351 23.73 7.65 23.84
N ILE A 352 23.27 8.81 24.32
CA ILE A 352 24.01 10.07 24.36
C ILE A 352 24.00 10.60 25.79
N ASP A 353 25.16 11.03 26.29
CA ASP A 353 25.28 11.77 27.53
C ASP A 353 24.92 13.25 27.31
N LEU A 354 23.96 13.75 28.07
CA LEU A 354 23.45 15.12 27.99
C LEU A 354 23.70 15.92 29.26
N CYS A 355 24.58 15.47 30.16
CA CYS A 355 24.85 16.12 31.46
C CYS A 355 25.25 17.58 31.33
N LEU A 356 25.93 17.97 30.25
CA LEU A 356 26.39 19.34 30.00
C LEU A 356 25.37 20.20 29.25
N LEU A 357 24.24 19.63 28.83
CA LEU A 357 23.24 20.36 28.07
C LEU A 357 22.28 21.10 29.03
N PRO A 358 22.08 22.42 28.85
CA PRO A 358 21.09 23.16 29.64
C PRO A 358 19.67 22.62 29.50
N PRO A 359 18.79 22.82 30.49
CA PRO A 359 17.37 22.53 30.32
C PRO A 359 16.76 23.24 29.13
N GLY A 360 15.97 22.53 28.32
CA GLY A 360 15.37 23.09 27.12
C GLY A 360 14.82 22.05 26.13
N SER A 361 14.25 22.54 25.04
CA SER A 361 13.76 21.72 23.93
C SER A 361 14.82 21.60 22.86
N TYR A 362 15.11 20.38 22.45
CA TYR A 362 16.16 20.05 21.49
C TYR A 362 15.67 19.07 20.43
N SER A 363 16.39 19.03 19.31
CA SER A 363 16.22 18.05 18.24
C SER A 363 17.52 17.26 18.06
N LEU A 364 17.42 15.93 17.99
CA LEU A 364 18.51 15.03 17.64
C LEU A 364 18.41 14.66 16.15
N ARG A 365 19.44 14.99 15.38
CA ARG A 365 19.61 14.54 14.00
C ARG A 365 20.72 13.50 13.93
N VAL A 366 20.43 12.35 13.33
CA VAL A 366 21.44 11.29 13.14
C VAL A 366 21.82 11.19 11.66
N GLU A 367 23.12 11.31 11.36
CA GLU A 367 23.64 11.32 10.00
C GLU A 367 23.35 9.99 9.28
N GLY A 368 22.93 10.10 8.01
CA GLY A 368 22.60 8.95 7.17
C GLY A 368 21.23 8.30 7.45
N THR A 369 20.38 8.92 8.30
CA THR A 369 19.01 8.43 8.56
C THR A 369 17.95 9.40 8.07
N GLY A 370 18.27 10.65 7.78
CA GLY A 370 17.30 11.70 7.47
C GLY A 370 16.42 12.15 8.64
N GLN A 371 16.48 11.46 9.78
CA GLN A 371 15.55 11.63 10.90
C GLN A 371 15.95 12.72 11.88
N ILE A 372 14.93 13.39 12.41
CA ILE A 372 15.05 14.35 13.51
C ILE A 372 14.07 13.97 14.62
N VAL A 373 14.58 13.69 15.82
CA VAL A 373 13.76 13.36 16.99
C VAL A 373 13.81 14.52 17.98
N ARG A 374 12.65 14.94 18.47
CA ARG A 374 12.56 15.98 19.50
C ARG A 374 12.60 15.37 20.88
N PHE A 375 13.34 16.02 21.78
CA PHE A 375 13.37 15.66 23.19
C PHE A 375 13.46 16.90 24.08
N MET A 376 13.08 16.75 25.34
CA MET A 376 13.11 17.80 26.35
C MET A 376 14.15 17.44 27.41
N LYS A 377 15.15 18.30 27.63
CA LYS A 377 16.13 18.22 28.72
C LYS A 377 15.58 18.95 29.95
N GLN A 378 15.60 18.29 31.10
CA GLN A 378 15.30 18.85 32.42
C GLN A 378 16.56 19.29 33.13
#